data_960f23384e8d39a2ff3cb0e17f517c64
#
_entry.id   960f23384e8d39a2ff3cb0e17f517c64
#
_cell.length_a   1.000
_cell.length_b   1.000
_cell.length_c   1.000
_cell.angle_alpha   90.00
_cell.angle_beta   90.00
_cell.angle_gamma   90.00
#
_symmetry.space_group_name_H-M   'P 1'
#
loop_
_entity.id
_entity.type
_entity.pdbx_description
1 polymer ?
#
loop_
_entity_poly.entity_id
_entity_poly.type
_entity_poly.pdbx_seq_one_letter_code
_entity_poly.pdbx_strand_id
1 'polypeptide(L)'
;MLIIEHRLEDVLWRNVDRIVLVNGGTILADLRPDELLSGSLLAENGIREPLYVTALRYAGVDITPDKHPAHVDSLVLDDTDTQKLRDWFTARPRPAAQPEREPLLEVKGLSFGYQKGQQTLRDVSFSIGKGEMVSIVGRNGAGKSTLSKLICGFETPDAGEIFLNGKPLAEENIRRRAQHIGYVMQNPNQ
;
A
#
# COMPACT_ATOMS: atom_id res chain seq x y z
N MET A 1 -12.03 -22.20 15.55
CA MET A 1 -12.17 -21.55 14.22
C MET A 1 -10.85 -21.72 13.48
N LEU A 2 -10.86 -22.04 12.18
CA LEU A 2 -9.68 -22.10 11.33
C LEU A 2 -9.67 -20.88 10.40
N ILE A 3 -8.56 -20.16 10.34
CA ILE A 3 -8.36 -19.01 9.44
C ILE A 3 -7.20 -19.39 8.51
N ILE A 4 -7.39 -19.26 7.20
CA ILE A 4 -6.35 -19.48 6.19
C ILE A 4 -6.09 -18.13 5.52
N GLU A 5 -4.89 -17.59 5.71
CA GLU A 5 -4.49 -16.28 5.22
C GLU A 5 -3.00 -16.27 4.87
N HIS A 6 -2.63 -15.39 3.95
CA HIS A 6 -1.23 -15.13 3.58
C HIS A 6 -0.70 -13.82 4.18
N ARG A 7 -1.57 -13.00 4.78
CA ARG A 7 -1.24 -11.75 5.44
C ARG A 7 -1.38 -11.92 6.95
N LEU A 8 -0.25 -12.20 7.59
CA LEU A 8 -0.21 -12.49 9.02
C LEU A 8 -0.76 -11.33 9.87
N GLU A 9 -0.51 -10.10 9.47
CA GLU A 9 -0.99 -8.91 10.17
C GLU A 9 -2.53 -8.87 10.28
N ASP A 10 -3.25 -9.31 9.24
CA ASP A 10 -4.73 -9.37 9.26
C ASP A 10 -5.25 -10.48 10.20
N VAL A 11 -4.47 -11.54 10.40
CA VAL A 11 -4.80 -12.63 11.32
C VAL A 11 -4.58 -12.23 12.78
N LEU A 12 -3.49 -11.51 13.07
CA LEU A 12 -3.10 -11.12 14.42
C LEU A 12 -4.02 -10.07 15.07
N TRP A 13 -4.89 -9.42 14.28
CA TRP A 13 -6.00 -8.63 14.83
C TRP A 13 -7.03 -9.47 15.60
N ARG A 14 -6.95 -10.78 15.47
CA ARG A 14 -7.75 -11.74 16.22
C ARG A 14 -6.85 -12.46 17.21
N ASN A 15 -7.37 -12.75 18.38
CA ASN A 15 -6.67 -13.62 19.33
C ASN A 15 -6.62 -15.04 18.77
N VAL A 16 -5.49 -15.42 18.19
CA VAL A 16 -5.26 -16.78 17.69
C VAL A 16 -4.34 -17.51 18.66
N ASP A 17 -4.69 -18.76 18.96
CA ASP A 17 -3.95 -19.57 19.93
C ASP A 17 -2.61 -20.05 19.38
N ARG A 18 -2.58 -20.36 18.07
CA ARG A 18 -1.36 -20.81 17.37
C ARG A 18 -1.45 -20.60 15.88
N ILE A 19 -0.29 -20.59 15.25
CA ILE A 19 -0.11 -20.41 13.82
C ILE A 19 0.65 -21.60 13.27
N VAL A 20 0.04 -22.24 12.24
CA VAL A 20 0.66 -23.32 11.48
C VAL A 20 1.22 -22.71 10.19
N LEU A 21 2.54 -22.74 10.05
CA LEU A 21 3.23 -22.26 8.87
C LEU A 21 3.44 -23.41 7.88
N VAL A 22 2.93 -23.24 6.67
CA VAL A 22 3.02 -24.24 5.60
C VAL A 22 3.83 -23.68 4.43
N ASN A 23 4.83 -24.41 3.98
CA ASN A 23 5.59 -24.09 2.77
C ASN A 23 6.05 -25.38 2.09
N GLY A 24 6.06 -25.40 0.73
CA GLY A 24 6.48 -26.56 -0.05
C GLY A 24 5.66 -27.83 0.23
N GLY A 25 4.39 -27.70 0.65
CA GLY A 25 3.51 -28.83 0.96
C GLY A 25 3.76 -29.48 2.34
N THR A 26 4.61 -28.88 3.18
CA THR A 26 4.93 -29.38 4.51
C THR A 26 4.65 -28.34 5.59
N ILE A 27 4.45 -28.81 6.82
CA ILE A 27 4.37 -27.94 7.98
C ILE A 27 5.79 -27.61 8.43
N LEU A 28 6.15 -26.32 8.37
CA LEU A 28 7.46 -25.82 8.83
C LEU A 28 7.45 -25.49 10.32
N ALA A 29 6.33 -25.02 10.82
CA ALA A 29 6.19 -24.66 12.22
C ALA A 29 4.71 -24.75 12.66
N ASP A 30 4.52 -25.01 13.95
CA ASP A 30 3.24 -24.96 14.65
C ASP A 30 3.54 -24.32 16.02
N LEU A 31 3.42 -22.99 16.10
CA LEU A 31 3.91 -22.15 17.18
C LEU A 31 2.84 -21.18 17.68
N ARG A 32 3.01 -20.67 18.89
CA ARG A 32 2.26 -19.51 19.36
C ARG A 32 2.68 -18.27 18.60
N PRO A 33 1.79 -17.27 18.44
CA PRO A 33 2.13 -16.03 17.72
C PRO A 33 3.41 -15.35 18.25
N ASP A 34 3.58 -15.25 19.57
CA ASP A 34 4.77 -14.62 20.17
C ASP A 34 6.06 -15.37 19.82
N GLU A 35 6.04 -16.69 19.81
CA GLU A 35 7.18 -17.53 19.46
C GLU A 35 7.54 -17.38 17.97
N LEU A 36 6.52 -17.38 17.09
CA LEU A 36 6.72 -17.24 15.65
C LEU A 36 7.32 -15.87 15.30
N LEU A 37 6.82 -14.80 15.91
CA LEU A 37 7.26 -13.43 15.62
C LEU A 37 8.62 -13.10 16.24
N SER A 38 9.05 -13.85 17.23
CA SER A 38 10.38 -13.71 17.82
C SER A 38 11.49 -14.37 16.98
N GLY A 39 11.12 -15.33 16.13
CA GLY A 39 12.05 -16.04 15.25
C GLY A 39 12.29 -15.36 13.91
N SER A 40 13.06 -16.02 13.04
CA SER A 40 13.39 -15.60 11.66
C SER A 40 12.58 -16.36 10.60
N LEU A 41 11.78 -17.34 10.98
CA LEU A 41 11.07 -18.25 10.06
C LEU A 41 10.22 -17.54 9.01
N LEU A 42 9.57 -16.44 9.36
CA LEU A 42 8.75 -15.67 8.43
C LEU A 42 9.63 -15.07 7.33
N ALA A 43 10.70 -14.39 7.71
CA ALA A 43 11.62 -13.75 6.77
C ALA A 43 12.33 -14.77 5.88
N GLU A 44 12.78 -15.88 6.44
CA GLU A 44 13.43 -16.99 5.70
C GLU A 44 12.52 -17.62 4.65
N ASN A 45 11.20 -17.59 4.88
CA ASN A 45 10.21 -18.14 3.96
C ASN A 45 9.50 -17.08 3.10
N GLY A 46 10.00 -15.84 3.08
CA GLY A 46 9.44 -14.76 2.27
C GLY A 46 8.04 -14.31 2.71
N ILE A 47 7.65 -14.62 3.94
CA ILE A 47 6.39 -14.21 4.53
C ILE A 47 6.60 -12.88 5.25
N ARG A 48 5.77 -11.91 4.91
CA ARG A 48 5.87 -10.58 5.50
C ARG A 48 5.50 -10.59 6.97
N GLU A 49 6.42 -10.11 7.80
CA GLU A 49 6.16 -9.82 9.20
C GLU A 49 5.23 -8.59 9.35
N PRO A 50 4.51 -8.45 10.49
CA PRO A 50 3.82 -7.23 10.83
C PRO A 50 4.76 -6.02 10.79
N LEU A 51 4.26 -4.87 10.34
CA LEU A 51 5.10 -3.67 10.14
C LEU A 51 5.79 -3.19 11.43
N TYR A 52 5.12 -3.30 12.58
CA TYR A 52 5.71 -2.91 13.86
C TYR A 52 6.87 -3.84 14.24
N VAL A 53 6.78 -5.14 13.98
CA VAL A 53 7.85 -6.12 14.21
C VAL A 53 9.06 -5.78 13.33
N THR A 54 8.82 -5.53 12.05
CA THR A 54 9.85 -5.11 11.09
C THR A 54 10.53 -3.81 11.54
N ALA A 55 9.76 -2.82 12.02
CA ALA A 55 10.31 -1.56 12.51
C ALA A 55 11.22 -1.74 13.74
N LEU A 56 10.81 -2.60 14.68
CA LEU A 56 11.61 -2.94 15.86
C LEU A 56 12.94 -3.60 15.47
N ARG A 57 12.91 -4.55 14.52
CA ARG A 57 14.14 -5.19 14.02
C ARG A 57 15.07 -4.17 13.35
N TYR A 58 14.56 -3.26 12.57
CA TYR A 58 15.37 -2.18 11.98
C TYR A 58 15.95 -1.22 13.00
N ALA A 59 15.28 -1.04 14.12
CA ALA A 59 15.81 -0.27 15.25
C ALA A 59 16.83 -1.03 16.09
N GLY A 60 17.09 -2.31 15.79
CA GLY A 60 18.01 -3.15 16.55
C GLY A 60 17.44 -3.63 17.90
N VAL A 61 16.09 -3.66 18.00
CA VAL A 61 15.41 -4.24 19.16
C VAL A 61 15.39 -5.76 19.00
N ASP A 62 15.82 -6.46 20.05
CA ASP A 62 15.71 -7.90 20.11
C ASP A 62 14.28 -8.30 20.49
N ILE A 63 13.62 -9.10 19.65
CA ILE A 63 12.23 -9.50 19.82
C ILE A 63 12.19 -10.89 20.42
N THR A 64 11.74 -10.96 21.65
CA THR A 64 11.64 -12.19 22.43
C THR A 64 10.19 -12.48 22.80
N PRO A 65 9.79 -13.75 23.08
CA PRO A 65 8.39 -14.09 23.37
C PRO A 65 7.83 -13.39 24.63
N ASP A 66 8.67 -13.07 25.59
CA ASP A 66 8.31 -12.37 26.83
C ASP A 66 7.95 -10.89 26.60
N LYS A 67 8.29 -10.34 25.43
CA LYS A 67 7.85 -9.01 25.00
C LYS A 67 6.47 -9.00 24.36
N HIS A 68 5.82 -10.15 24.23
CA HIS A 68 4.46 -10.33 23.69
C HIS A 68 4.25 -9.66 22.31
N PRO A 69 5.09 -10.00 21.30
CA PRO A 69 5.02 -9.36 19.99
C PRO A 69 3.80 -9.77 19.14
N ALA A 70 2.92 -10.64 19.61
CA ALA A 70 1.74 -11.08 18.87
C ALA A 70 0.80 -9.93 18.47
N HIS A 71 0.71 -8.89 19.27
CA HIS A 71 -0.12 -7.73 19.02
C HIS A 71 0.58 -6.45 19.48
N VAL A 72 0.40 -5.37 18.72
CA VAL A 72 1.01 -4.07 19.05
C VAL A 72 0.61 -3.55 20.43
N ASP A 73 -0.63 -3.81 20.85
CA ASP A 73 -1.16 -3.36 22.13
C ASP A 73 -0.66 -4.20 23.32
N SER A 74 -0.18 -5.43 23.09
CA SER A 74 0.41 -6.30 24.12
C SER A 74 1.92 -6.20 24.18
N LEU A 75 2.55 -5.52 23.21
CA LEU A 75 4.00 -5.41 23.09
C LEU A 75 4.60 -4.67 24.28
N VAL A 76 5.56 -5.30 24.95
CA VAL A 76 6.29 -4.74 26.07
C VAL A 76 7.69 -4.36 25.61
N LEU A 77 8.02 -3.08 25.70
CA LEU A 77 9.34 -2.54 25.39
C LEU A 77 9.93 -1.93 26.68
N ASP A 78 11.17 -2.25 26.98
CA ASP A 78 11.91 -1.59 28.03
C ASP A 78 12.44 -0.21 27.59
N ASP A 79 13.08 0.52 28.51
CA ASP A 79 13.63 1.84 28.24
C ASP A 79 14.73 1.79 27.15
N THR A 80 15.53 0.72 27.13
CA THR A 80 16.59 0.52 26.13
C THR A 80 16.00 0.31 24.74
N ASP A 81 14.98 -0.54 24.62
CA ASP A 81 14.26 -0.77 23.35
C ASP A 81 13.60 0.50 22.85
N THR A 82 12.95 1.23 23.76
CA THR A 82 12.32 2.51 23.45
C THR A 82 13.35 3.54 22.96
N GLN A 83 14.53 3.58 23.59
CA GLN A 83 15.59 4.48 23.17
C GLN A 83 16.14 4.11 21.79
N LYS A 84 16.41 2.82 21.53
CA LYS A 84 16.82 2.32 20.20
C LYS A 84 15.84 2.72 19.10
N LEU A 85 14.53 2.57 19.37
CA LEU A 85 13.50 2.93 18.42
C LEU A 85 13.46 4.43 18.13
N ARG A 86 13.61 5.27 19.18
CA ARG A 86 13.69 6.73 19.03
C ARG A 86 14.93 7.16 18.23
N ASP A 87 16.10 6.58 18.55
CA ASP A 87 17.35 6.90 17.85
C ASP A 87 17.27 6.50 16.38
N TRP A 88 16.74 5.32 16.08
CA TRP A 88 16.53 4.88 14.72
C TRP A 88 15.55 5.79 13.94
N PHE A 89 14.47 6.23 14.59
CA PHE A 89 13.49 7.12 13.96
C PHE A 89 14.07 8.52 13.71
N THR A 90 14.85 9.06 14.67
CA THR A 90 15.43 10.40 14.57
C THR A 90 16.65 10.46 13.64
N ALA A 91 17.41 9.36 13.54
CA ALA A 91 18.56 9.27 12.65
C ALA A 91 18.16 9.24 11.15
N ARG A 92 16.90 9.00 10.83
CA ARG A 92 16.44 9.02 9.44
C ARG A 92 16.35 10.44 8.94
N PRO A 93 17.01 10.77 7.80
CA PRO A 93 16.82 12.06 7.19
C PRO A 93 15.32 12.20 6.85
N ARG A 94 14.69 13.27 7.34
CA ARG A 94 13.38 13.65 6.82
C ARG A 94 13.52 13.82 5.30
N PRO A 95 12.62 13.26 4.50
CA PRO A 95 12.63 13.56 3.07
C PRO A 95 12.68 15.09 2.93
N ALA A 96 13.68 15.60 2.22
CA ALA A 96 13.71 17.01 1.88
C ALA A 96 12.36 17.35 1.22
N ALA A 97 11.82 18.53 1.53
CA ALA A 97 10.66 19.04 0.82
C ALA A 97 10.94 18.87 -0.68
N GLN A 98 10.10 18.11 -1.36
CA GLN A 98 10.31 17.91 -2.79
C GLN A 98 10.20 19.27 -3.47
N PRO A 99 11.17 19.63 -4.35
CA PRO A 99 11.05 20.87 -5.11
C PRO A 99 9.74 20.86 -5.88
N GLU A 100 9.12 22.02 -6.02
CA GLU A 100 7.98 22.18 -6.93
C GLU A 100 8.37 21.65 -8.31
N ARG A 101 7.65 20.66 -8.77
CA ARG A 101 7.88 20.02 -10.07
C ARG A 101 6.92 20.60 -11.08
N GLU A 102 7.41 20.80 -12.29
CA GLU A 102 6.56 21.18 -13.40
C GLU A 102 5.47 20.11 -13.58
N PRO A 103 4.16 20.49 -13.62
CA PRO A 103 3.08 19.54 -13.76
C PRO A 103 3.19 18.74 -15.07
N LEU A 104 3.17 17.42 -14.97
CA LEU A 104 3.09 16.51 -16.10
C LEU A 104 1.66 16.13 -16.39
N LEU A 105 0.92 15.71 -15.37
CA LEU A 105 -0.50 15.37 -15.44
C LEU A 105 -1.27 16.25 -14.47
N GLU A 106 -2.36 16.85 -14.93
CA GLU A 106 -3.30 17.58 -14.11
C GLU A 106 -4.71 17.02 -14.29
N VAL A 107 -5.39 16.77 -13.20
CA VAL A 107 -6.78 16.36 -13.14
C VAL A 107 -7.55 17.44 -12.42
N LYS A 108 -8.59 18.01 -13.04
CA LYS A 108 -9.34 19.17 -12.52
C LYS A 108 -10.83 18.86 -12.50
N GLY A 109 -11.44 18.84 -11.31
CA GLY A 109 -12.87 18.72 -11.13
C GLY A 109 -13.49 17.44 -11.69
N LEU A 110 -12.72 16.33 -11.77
CA LEU A 110 -13.12 15.12 -12.48
C LEU A 110 -14.26 14.42 -11.77
N SER A 111 -15.38 14.25 -12.48
CA SER A 111 -16.56 13.52 -11.99
C SER A 111 -16.98 12.48 -13.01
N PHE A 112 -17.40 11.30 -12.51
CA PHE A 112 -17.81 10.19 -13.38
C PHE A 112 -18.71 9.20 -12.64
N GLY A 113 -19.68 8.63 -13.36
CA GLY A 113 -20.52 7.54 -12.90
C GLY A 113 -20.89 6.57 -14.03
N TYR A 114 -20.83 5.27 -13.75
CA TYR A 114 -21.27 4.24 -14.73
C TYR A 114 -22.79 4.21 -14.95
N GLN A 115 -23.55 4.74 -13.99
CA GLN A 115 -25.03 4.79 -14.06
C GLN A 115 -25.51 6.18 -13.67
N LYS A 116 -26.60 6.63 -14.31
CA LYS A 116 -27.24 7.90 -13.97
C LYS A 116 -27.61 7.93 -12.48
N GLY A 117 -27.13 8.96 -11.77
CA GLY A 117 -27.38 9.17 -10.34
C GLY A 117 -26.41 8.45 -9.38
N GLN A 118 -25.51 7.60 -9.88
CA GLN A 118 -24.50 6.92 -9.06
C GLN A 118 -23.09 7.38 -9.47
N GLN A 119 -22.59 8.42 -8.80
CA GLN A 119 -21.24 8.92 -9.03
C GLN A 119 -20.20 8.03 -8.36
N THR A 120 -19.25 7.56 -9.17
CA THR A 120 -18.07 6.80 -8.71
C THR A 120 -16.93 7.73 -8.33
N LEU A 121 -16.75 8.83 -9.06
CA LEU A 121 -15.82 9.90 -8.77
C LEU A 121 -16.58 11.22 -8.65
N ARG A 122 -16.18 12.07 -7.70
CA ARG A 122 -16.83 13.35 -7.42
C ARG A 122 -15.78 14.43 -7.23
N ASP A 123 -15.72 15.36 -8.17
CA ASP A 123 -14.87 16.56 -8.11
C ASP A 123 -13.40 16.24 -7.71
N VAL A 124 -12.81 15.24 -8.36
CA VAL A 124 -11.45 14.80 -8.07
C VAL A 124 -10.46 15.71 -8.77
N SER A 125 -9.56 16.32 -7.99
CA SER A 125 -8.51 17.21 -8.50
C SER A 125 -7.17 16.87 -7.87
N PHE A 126 -6.12 16.73 -8.70
CA PHE A 126 -4.73 16.55 -8.28
C PHE A 126 -3.79 16.77 -9.46
N SER A 127 -2.51 16.89 -9.18
CA SER A 127 -1.46 16.95 -10.20
C SER A 127 -0.34 15.97 -9.91
N ILE A 128 0.37 15.57 -10.95
CA ILE A 128 1.59 14.76 -10.89
C ILE A 128 2.68 15.52 -11.62
N GLY A 129 3.80 15.77 -10.92
CA GLY A 129 4.96 16.45 -11.48
C GLY A 129 5.85 15.53 -12.32
N LYS A 130 6.70 16.10 -13.16
CA LYS A 130 7.69 15.35 -13.94
C LYS A 130 8.61 14.52 -13.05
N GLY A 131 8.73 13.21 -13.32
CA GLY A 131 9.52 12.28 -12.52
C GLY A 131 8.99 12.04 -11.11
N GLU A 132 7.73 12.39 -10.83
CA GLU A 132 7.06 12.09 -9.58
C GLU A 132 6.48 10.67 -9.60
N MET A 133 6.54 9.99 -8.47
CA MET A 133 5.88 8.71 -8.24
C MET A 133 4.73 8.93 -7.25
N VAL A 134 3.50 8.68 -7.70
CA VAL A 134 2.28 8.88 -6.91
C VAL A 134 1.59 7.55 -6.67
N SER A 135 1.19 7.28 -5.43
CA SER A 135 0.39 6.11 -5.07
C SER A 135 -1.05 6.53 -4.76
N ILE A 136 -2.02 5.93 -5.47
CA ILE A 136 -3.44 6.14 -5.23
C ILE A 136 -3.96 4.99 -4.38
N VAL A 137 -4.32 5.28 -3.14
CA VAL A 137 -4.80 4.30 -2.17
C VAL A 137 -6.27 4.50 -1.83
N GLY A 138 -6.96 3.45 -1.43
CA GLY A 138 -8.37 3.50 -1.04
C GLY A 138 -9.01 2.12 -1.00
N ARG A 139 -10.17 2.01 -0.38
CA ARG A 139 -10.96 0.76 -0.26
C ARG A 139 -11.36 0.22 -1.63
N ASN A 140 -11.75 -1.06 -1.68
CA ASN A 140 -12.35 -1.65 -2.87
C ASN A 140 -13.64 -0.90 -3.23
N GLY A 141 -13.82 -0.59 -4.51
CA GLY A 141 -14.94 0.23 -4.99
C GLY A 141 -14.76 1.75 -4.87
N ALA A 142 -13.64 2.26 -4.32
CA ALA A 142 -13.40 3.70 -4.13
C ALA A 142 -13.13 4.48 -5.44
N GLY A 143 -13.16 3.85 -6.62
CA GLY A 143 -12.96 4.54 -7.89
C GLY A 143 -11.53 4.59 -8.42
N LYS A 144 -10.55 3.94 -7.76
CA LYS A 144 -9.12 3.93 -8.20
C LYS A 144 -8.94 3.48 -9.64
N SER A 145 -9.51 2.33 -10.00
CA SER A 145 -9.44 1.79 -11.36
C SER A 145 -10.26 2.61 -12.36
N THR A 146 -11.32 3.26 -11.91
CA THR A 146 -12.11 4.19 -12.73
C THR A 146 -11.29 5.43 -13.08
N LEU A 147 -10.58 5.99 -12.09
CA LEU A 147 -9.70 7.13 -12.30
C LEU A 147 -8.60 6.82 -13.33
N SER A 148 -7.94 5.66 -13.21
CA SER A 148 -6.92 5.26 -14.19
C SER A 148 -7.50 5.04 -15.59
N LYS A 149 -8.71 4.48 -15.71
CA LYS A 149 -9.40 4.32 -17.00
C LYS A 149 -9.72 5.65 -17.67
N LEU A 150 -10.15 6.65 -16.90
CA LEU A 150 -10.42 8.00 -17.40
C LEU A 150 -9.13 8.67 -17.90
N ILE A 151 -8.05 8.57 -17.16
CA ILE A 151 -6.74 9.11 -17.57
C ILE A 151 -6.27 8.46 -18.86
N CYS A 152 -6.41 7.14 -18.98
CA CYS A 152 -6.03 6.40 -20.19
C CYS A 152 -7.00 6.56 -21.35
N GLY A 153 -8.21 7.13 -21.14
CA GLY A 153 -9.20 7.35 -22.17
C GLY A 153 -10.06 6.13 -22.51
N PHE A 154 -10.10 5.12 -21.65
CA PHE A 154 -11.04 4.01 -21.77
C PHE A 154 -12.47 4.42 -21.41
N GLU A 155 -12.61 5.47 -20.61
CA GLU A 155 -13.87 6.09 -20.23
C GLU A 155 -13.79 7.60 -20.47
N THR A 156 -14.95 8.24 -20.64
CA THR A 156 -15.05 9.70 -20.80
C THR A 156 -15.69 10.29 -19.54
N PRO A 157 -15.08 11.31 -18.91
CA PRO A 157 -15.65 11.92 -17.72
C PRO A 157 -16.99 12.62 -17.99
N ASP A 158 -17.88 12.63 -16.98
CA ASP A 158 -19.13 13.38 -17.03
C ASP A 158 -18.87 14.90 -16.84
N ALA A 159 -17.84 15.24 -16.06
CA ALA A 159 -17.39 16.61 -15.84
C ALA A 159 -15.91 16.64 -15.47
N GLY A 160 -15.31 17.82 -15.62
CA GLY A 160 -13.89 18.06 -15.34
C GLY A 160 -13.00 17.76 -16.54
N GLU A 161 -11.70 18.02 -16.35
CA GLU A 161 -10.72 17.96 -17.44
C GLU A 161 -9.43 17.28 -16.97
N ILE A 162 -8.76 16.64 -17.92
CA ILE A 162 -7.46 16.02 -17.71
C ILE A 162 -6.47 16.62 -18.71
N PHE A 163 -5.32 17.09 -18.22
CA PHE A 163 -4.26 17.67 -19.03
C PHE A 163 -2.99 16.83 -18.91
N LEU A 164 -2.29 16.65 -20.01
CA LEU A 164 -0.95 16.06 -20.06
C LEU A 164 0.01 17.06 -20.73
N ASN A 165 1.09 17.42 -20.04
CA ASN A 165 2.00 18.49 -20.48
C ASN A 165 1.26 19.79 -20.86
N GLY A 166 0.25 20.19 -20.09
CA GLY A 166 -0.57 21.37 -20.31
C GLY A 166 -1.58 21.27 -21.48
N LYS A 167 -1.68 20.12 -22.16
CA LYS A 167 -2.63 19.89 -23.26
C LYS A 167 -3.82 19.06 -22.78
N PRO A 168 -5.06 19.43 -23.12
CA PRO A 168 -6.23 18.68 -22.71
C PRO A 168 -6.27 17.31 -23.41
N LEU A 169 -6.39 16.24 -22.62
CA LEU A 169 -6.46 14.86 -23.14
C LEU A 169 -7.78 14.58 -23.87
N ALA A 170 -8.83 15.38 -23.65
CA ALA A 170 -10.10 15.22 -24.36
C ALA A 170 -9.98 15.36 -25.89
N GLU A 171 -8.98 16.11 -26.34
CA GLU A 171 -8.70 16.30 -27.78
C GLU A 171 -7.94 15.12 -28.40
N GLU A 172 -7.44 14.19 -27.59
CA GLU A 172 -6.67 13.05 -28.04
C GLU A 172 -7.50 11.77 -28.06
N ASN A 173 -7.43 11.04 -29.16
CA ASN A 173 -7.96 9.69 -29.22
C ASN A 173 -7.08 8.70 -28.46
N ILE A 174 -7.62 7.51 -28.14
CA ILE A 174 -6.94 6.49 -27.33
C ILE A 174 -5.58 6.05 -27.92
N ARG A 175 -5.42 6.06 -29.25
CA ARG A 175 -4.13 5.70 -29.90
C ARG A 175 -3.05 6.74 -29.65
N ARG A 176 -3.40 8.02 -29.62
CA ARG A 176 -2.47 9.11 -29.31
C ARG A 176 -2.11 9.08 -27.81
N ARG A 177 -3.10 8.88 -26.94
CA ARG A 177 -2.84 8.74 -25.50
C ARG A 177 -1.90 7.57 -25.20
N ALA A 178 -2.05 6.43 -25.86
CA ALA A 178 -1.20 5.25 -25.70
C ALA A 178 0.27 5.48 -26.12
N GLN A 179 0.58 6.55 -26.86
CA GLN A 179 1.97 6.94 -27.16
C GLN A 179 2.68 7.60 -25.96
N HIS A 180 1.90 8.13 -25.02
CA HIS A 180 2.41 8.92 -23.88
C HIS A 180 2.09 8.29 -22.53
N ILE A 181 1.04 7.46 -22.45
CA ILE A 181 0.55 6.85 -21.20
C ILE A 181 0.57 5.33 -21.35
N GLY A 182 1.42 4.68 -20.57
CA GLY A 182 1.42 3.22 -20.43
C GLY A 182 0.42 2.79 -19.33
N TYR A 183 -0.37 1.76 -19.58
CA TYR A 183 -1.31 1.19 -18.62
C TYR A 183 -1.03 -0.29 -18.39
N VAL A 184 -0.77 -0.65 -17.12
CA VAL A 184 -0.62 -2.04 -16.71
C VAL A 184 -1.87 -2.47 -15.94
N MET A 185 -2.57 -3.46 -16.46
CA MET A 185 -3.78 -3.98 -15.81
C MET A 185 -3.42 -4.81 -14.56
N GLN A 186 -4.37 -4.86 -13.61
CA GLN A 186 -4.23 -5.63 -12.37
C GLN A 186 -4.02 -7.14 -12.65
N ASN A 187 -4.60 -7.63 -13.74
CA ASN A 187 -4.39 -8.99 -14.25
C ASN A 187 -3.95 -8.91 -15.70
N PRO A 188 -2.62 -8.91 -15.98
CA PRO A 188 -2.09 -8.75 -17.33
C PRO A 188 -2.38 -9.91 -18.28
N ASN A 189 -2.90 -11.03 -17.75
CA ASN A 189 -3.23 -12.23 -18.54
C ASN A 189 -4.71 -12.32 -18.94
N GLN A 190 -5.47 -11.27 -18.79
CA GLN A 190 -6.87 -11.17 -19.27
C GLN A 190 -6.96 -10.36 -20.53
#